data_94265ebdecd226acffe22c84dd15e3d7
#
_entry.id   94265ebdecd226acffe22c84dd15e3d7
#
_cell.length_a   1.000
_cell.length_b   1.000
_cell.length_c   1.000
_cell.angle_alpha   90.00
_cell.angle_beta   90.00
_cell.angle_gamma   90.00
#
_symmetry.space_group_name_H-M   'P 1'
#
loop_
_entity.id
_entity.type
_entity.pdbx_description
1 polymer ?
#
loop_
_entity_poly.entity_id
_entity_poly.type
_entity_poly.pdbx_seq_one_letter_code
_entity_poly.pdbx_strand_id
1 'polypeptide(L)'
;AATAGRFMADLGADVIKTYFTEDGFAGIVRACRVPIIIAGGPKVADPNTVVRQAMQCGAAGIAFGRNVFQSADPRAKVRELHAIVHATLGPSGEVRRA
;
A
#
# COMPACT_ATOMS: atom_id res chain seq x y z
N ALA A 1 -6.05 14.85 -2.33
CA ALA A 1 -5.28 13.76 -1.70
C ALA A 1 -3.79 14.07 -1.68
N ALA A 2 -3.18 14.41 -2.83
CA ALA A 2 -1.76 14.76 -2.87
C ALA A 2 -1.44 15.98 -2.01
N THR A 3 -2.29 16.99 -2.03
CA THR A 3 -2.13 18.19 -1.22
C THR A 3 -2.21 17.89 0.27
N ALA A 4 -3.16 17.04 0.69
CA ALA A 4 -3.30 16.66 2.09
C ALA A 4 -2.08 15.87 2.57
N GLY A 5 -1.59 14.92 1.77
CA GLY A 5 -0.40 14.14 2.11
C GLY A 5 0.83 15.02 2.28
N ARG A 6 1.04 15.94 1.34
CA ARG A 6 2.17 16.86 1.41
C ARG A 6 2.07 17.77 2.62
N PHE A 7 0.88 18.26 2.92
CA PHE A 7 0.64 19.11 4.09
C PHE A 7 1.02 18.38 5.38
N MET A 8 0.62 17.12 5.51
CA MET A 8 0.96 16.31 6.68
C MET A 8 2.47 16.08 6.78
N ALA A 9 3.13 15.81 5.66
CA ALA A 9 4.58 15.66 5.64
C ALA A 9 5.29 16.96 6.07
N ASP A 10 4.81 18.11 5.60
CA ASP A 10 5.37 19.41 5.95
C ASP A 10 5.17 19.74 7.43
N LEU A 11 4.15 19.16 8.08
CA LEU A 11 3.92 19.31 9.52
C LEU A 11 4.77 18.35 10.36
N GLY A 12 5.63 17.55 9.74
CA GLY A 12 6.55 16.66 10.44
C GLY A 12 6.08 15.24 10.60
N ALA A 13 5.08 14.79 9.83
CA ALA A 13 4.68 13.39 9.83
C ALA A 13 5.83 12.49 9.34
N ASP A 14 6.11 11.40 10.04
CA ASP A 14 7.14 10.44 9.67
C ASP A 14 6.60 9.39 8.69
N VAL A 15 5.30 9.11 8.74
CA VAL A 15 4.61 8.14 7.90
C VAL A 15 3.20 8.66 7.65
N ILE A 16 2.68 8.47 6.46
CA ILE A 16 1.31 8.85 6.12
C ILE A 16 0.51 7.60 5.79
N LYS A 17 -0.66 7.47 6.39
CA LYS A 17 -1.60 6.39 6.13
C LYS A 17 -2.80 6.94 5.36
N THR A 18 -3.09 6.35 4.20
CA THR A 18 -4.19 6.78 3.35
C THR A 18 -4.81 5.59 2.63
N TYR A 19 -5.96 5.80 2.00
CA TYR A 19 -6.57 4.76 1.18
C TYR A 19 -5.97 4.76 -0.21
N PHE A 20 -5.91 3.58 -0.82
CA PHE A 20 -5.51 3.45 -2.21
C PHE A 20 -6.64 3.91 -3.13
N THR A 21 -6.27 4.70 -4.15
CA THR A 21 -7.16 5.08 -5.24
C THR A 21 -6.45 4.75 -6.54
N GLU A 22 -7.17 4.21 -7.52
CA GLU A 22 -6.57 3.87 -8.82
C GLU A 22 -6.05 5.12 -9.52
N ASP A 23 -6.81 6.21 -9.44
CA ASP A 23 -6.43 7.46 -10.08
C ASP A 23 -5.62 8.32 -9.11
N GLY A 24 -4.40 8.65 -9.49
CA GLY A 24 -3.60 9.65 -8.81
C GLY A 24 -2.77 9.15 -7.64
N PHE A 25 -2.86 7.88 -7.24
CA PHE A 25 -2.08 7.39 -6.09
C PHE A 25 -0.57 7.53 -6.31
N ALA A 26 -0.09 7.20 -7.50
CA ALA A 26 1.33 7.38 -7.82
C ALA A 26 1.77 8.83 -7.70
N GLY A 27 0.87 9.78 -8.06
CA GLY A 27 1.12 11.20 -7.88
C GLY A 27 1.21 11.60 -6.40
N ILE A 28 0.37 10.99 -5.56
CA ILE A 28 0.43 11.21 -4.11
C ILE A 28 1.79 10.76 -3.57
N VAL A 29 2.24 9.57 -3.96
CA VAL A 29 3.53 9.03 -3.54
C VAL A 29 4.67 9.97 -3.95
N ARG A 30 4.64 10.46 -5.20
CA ARG A 30 5.68 11.37 -5.69
C ARG A 30 5.67 12.71 -4.98
N ALA A 31 4.49 13.17 -4.56
CA ALA A 31 4.35 14.47 -3.88
C ALA A 31 4.79 14.41 -2.42
N CYS A 32 4.78 13.23 -1.80
CA CYS A 32 5.12 13.07 -0.40
C CYS A 32 6.55 12.60 -0.23
N ARG A 33 7.26 13.19 0.73
CA ARG A 33 8.66 12.84 1.03
C ARG A 33 8.77 11.73 2.05
N VAL A 34 7.68 11.38 2.70
CA VAL A 34 7.65 10.35 3.74
C VAL A 34 6.97 9.09 3.20
N PRO A 35 7.25 7.92 3.79
CA PRO A 35 6.61 6.67 3.36
C PRO A 35 5.09 6.74 3.48
N ILE A 36 4.39 6.15 2.51
CA ILE A 36 2.93 6.07 2.51
C ILE A 36 2.52 4.62 2.71
N ILE A 37 1.66 4.39 3.70
CA ILE A 37 1.07 3.10 4.00
C ILE A 37 -0.40 3.16 3.62
N ILE A 38 -0.90 2.16 2.90
CA ILE A 38 -2.31 2.14 2.55
C ILE A 38 -3.15 1.45 3.62
N ALA A 39 -4.30 2.07 3.91
CA ALA A 39 -5.29 1.50 4.81
C ALA A 39 -6.22 0.58 4.02
N GLY A 40 -6.66 -0.53 4.64
CA GLY A 40 -7.52 -1.50 3.98
C GLY A 40 -8.96 -1.06 3.84
N GLY A 41 -9.49 -0.39 4.86
CA GLY A 41 -10.90 -0.02 4.88
C GLY A 41 -11.82 -1.25 4.90
N PRO A 42 -13.01 -1.14 4.33
CA PRO A 42 -13.93 -2.27 4.23
C PRO A 42 -13.34 -3.41 3.41
N LYS A 43 -13.80 -4.64 3.68
CA LYS A 43 -13.35 -5.80 2.92
C LYS A 43 -13.70 -5.64 1.44
N VAL A 44 -12.73 -5.92 0.57
CA VAL A 44 -12.91 -5.92 -0.88
C VAL A 44 -12.81 -7.35 -1.42
N ALA A 45 -13.29 -7.55 -2.66
CA ALA A 45 -13.30 -8.89 -3.27
C ALA A 45 -11.90 -9.44 -3.50
N ASP A 46 -10.95 -8.56 -3.88
CA ASP A 46 -9.58 -8.99 -4.20
C ASP A 46 -8.55 -8.03 -3.59
N PRO A 47 -8.28 -8.17 -2.29
CA PRO A 47 -7.30 -7.30 -1.64
C PRO A 47 -5.88 -7.48 -2.18
N ASN A 48 -5.54 -8.65 -2.69
CA ASN A 48 -4.21 -8.90 -3.22
C ASN A 48 -3.91 -7.99 -4.42
N THR A 49 -4.88 -7.81 -5.32
CA THR A 49 -4.71 -6.92 -6.47
C THR A 49 -4.53 -5.47 -6.03
N VAL A 50 -5.31 -5.02 -5.06
CA VAL A 50 -5.19 -3.66 -4.52
C VAL A 50 -3.78 -3.44 -3.95
N VAL A 51 -3.26 -4.38 -3.20
CA VAL A 51 -1.92 -4.27 -2.61
C VAL A 51 -0.85 -4.27 -3.69
N ARG A 52 -0.96 -5.14 -4.71
CA ARG A 52 0.00 -5.14 -5.82
C ARG A 52 0.05 -3.79 -6.52
N GLN A 53 -1.12 -3.24 -6.83
CA GLN A 53 -1.20 -1.94 -7.51
C GLN A 53 -0.59 -0.83 -6.65
N ALA A 54 -0.87 -0.83 -5.36
CA ALA A 54 -0.33 0.17 -4.45
C ALA A 54 1.21 0.05 -4.35
N MET A 55 1.73 -1.16 -4.25
CA MET A 55 3.17 -1.36 -4.18
C MET A 55 3.86 -0.96 -5.49
N GLN A 56 3.23 -1.22 -6.63
CA GLN A 56 3.75 -0.77 -7.93
C GLN A 56 3.78 0.75 -8.04
N CYS A 57 2.86 1.43 -7.37
CA CYS A 57 2.81 2.90 -7.34
C CYS A 57 3.78 3.50 -6.32
N GLY A 58 4.47 2.69 -5.52
CA GLY A 58 5.48 3.17 -4.59
C GLY A 58 5.05 3.22 -3.14
N ALA A 59 3.96 2.56 -2.75
CA ALA A 59 3.58 2.46 -1.35
C ALA A 59 4.68 1.75 -0.56
N ALA A 60 4.85 2.13 0.71
CA ALA A 60 5.86 1.51 1.58
C ALA A 60 5.32 0.26 2.29
N GLY A 61 4.01 0.15 2.44
CA GLY A 61 3.41 -1.00 3.11
C GLY A 61 1.90 -0.86 3.23
N ILE A 62 1.31 -1.72 4.05
CA ILE A 62 -0.13 -1.77 4.26
C ILE A 62 -0.46 -1.86 5.74
N ALA A 63 -1.68 -1.42 6.08
CA ALA A 63 -2.25 -1.56 7.42
C ALA A 63 -3.68 -2.07 7.25
N PHE A 64 -3.80 -3.39 7.11
CA PHE A 64 -5.07 -4.05 6.81
C PHE A 64 -5.60 -4.78 8.04
N GLY A 65 -6.88 -4.60 8.33
CA GLY A 65 -7.58 -5.36 9.37
C GLY A 65 -8.64 -6.25 8.76
N ARG A 66 -9.77 -5.67 8.32
CA ARG A 66 -10.93 -6.42 7.85
C ARG A 66 -10.63 -7.33 6.65
N ASN A 67 -9.76 -6.91 5.74
CA ASN A 67 -9.37 -7.74 4.60
C ASN A 67 -8.57 -8.97 4.99
N VAL A 68 -8.06 -9.02 6.21
CA VAL A 68 -7.35 -10.18 6.75
C VAL A 68 -8.29 -11.02 7.59
N PHE A 69 -8.84 -10.46 8.69
CA PHE A 69 -9.59 -11.29 9.64
C PHE A 69 -10.95 -11.71 9.11
N GLN A 70 -11.51 -11.03 8.11
CA GLN A 70 -12.75 -11.43 7.46
C GLN A 70 -12.52 -12.33 6.23
N SER A 71 -11.28 -12.72 5.95
CA SER A 71 -10.98 -13.67 4.88
C SER A 71 -11.31 -15.10 5.35
N ALA A 72 -11.43 -16.01 4.38
CA ALA A 72 -11.71 -17.42 4.68
C ALA A 72 -10.58 -18.07 5.50
N ASP A 73 -9.34 -17.65 5.26
CA ASP A 73 -8.16 -18.14 5.99
C ASP A 73 -7.24 -16.95 6.29
N PRO A 74 -7.42 -16.31 7.46
CA PRO A 74 -6.62 -15.11 7.81
C PRO A 74 -5.12 -15.37 7.80
N ARG A 75 -4.67 -16.53 8.25
CA ARG A 75 -3.24 -16.85 8.27
C ARG A 75 -2.66 -16.92 6.86
N ALA A 76 -3.35 -17.60 5.96
CA ALA A 76 -2.93 -17.66 4.55
C ALA A 76 -2.96 -16.27 3.92
N LYS A 77 -3.97 -15.47 4.24
CA LYS A 77 -4.08 -14.11 3.73
C LYS A 77 -2.91 -13.24 4.16
N VAL A 78 -2.50 -13.32 5.42
CA VAL A 78 -1.32 -12.59 5.90
C VAL A 78 -0.08 -12.99 5.11
N ARG A 79 0.12 -14.29 4.87
CA ARG A 79 1.29 -14.75 4.10
C ARG A 79 1.27 -14.22 2.66
N GLU A 80 0.10 -14.25 2.03
CA GLU A 80 -0.07 -13.72 0.66
C GLU A 80 0.28 -12.24 0.60
N LEU A 81 -0.29 -11.45 1.49
CA LEU A 81 -0.07 -10.01 1.52
C LEU A 81 1.37 -9.66 1.89
N HIS A 82 1.95 -10.38 2.83
CA HIS A 82 3.36 -10.22 3.21
C HIS A 82 4.27 -10.44 2.01
N ALA A 83 4.02 -11.48 1.22
CA ALA A 83 4.82 -11.78 0.04
C ALA A 83 4.74 -10.65 -0.99
N ILE A 84 3.54 -10.07 -1.17
CA ILE A 84 3.35 -8.96 -2.13
C ILE A 84 4.09 -7.71 -1.64
N VAL A 85 3.96 -7.37 -0.37
CA VAL A 85 4.57 -6.16 0.20
C VAL A 85 6.10 -6.23 0.15
N HIS A 86 6.66 -7.40 0.40
CA HIS A 86 8.11 -7.58 0.45
C HIS A 86 8.72 -8.02 -0.88
N ALA A 87 7.91 -8.16 -1.93
CA ALA A 87 8.43 -8.34 -3.28
C ALA A 87 8.80 -6.97 -3.85
N THR A 88 9.93 -6.91 -4.59
CA THR A 88 10.32 -5.69 -5.30
C THR A 88 10.44 -5.98 -6.78
N LEU A 89 10.16 -4.96 -7.62
CA LEU A 89 10.38 -5.06 -9.05
C LEU A 89 11.78 -4.56 -9.38
N GLY A 90 12.56 -5.39 -10.09
CA GLY A 90 13.85 -4.96 -10.62
C GLY A 90 13.68 -4.03 -11.83
N PRO A 91 14.79 -3.51 -12.38
CA PRO A 91 14.74 -2.59 -13.53
C PRO A 91 14.04 -3.19 -14.77
N SER A 92 14.07 -4.51 -14.91
CA SER A 92 13.40 -5.23 -16.00
C SER A 92 11.96 -5.58 -15.71
N GLY A 93 11.42 -5.18 -14.55
CA GLY A 93 10.09 -5.56 -14.09
C GLY A 93 10.04 -6.90 -13.38
N GLU A 94 11.17 -7.54 -13.12
CA GLU A 94 11.23 -8.80 -12.42
C GLU A 94 10.92 -8.60 -10.92
N VAL A 95 10.15 -9.54 -10.36
CA VAL A 95 9.87 -9.53 -8.93
C VAL A 95 11.07 -10.09 -8.19
N ARG A 96 11.58 -9.32 -7.21
CA ARG A 96 12.66 -9.74 -6.34
C ARG A 96 12.20 -9.68 -4.89
N ARG A 97 12.66 -10.62 -4.10
CA ARG A 97 12.40 -10.58 -2.65
C ARG A 97 13.31 -9.56 -1.99
N ALA A 98 12.72 -8.80 -1.08
CA ALA A 98 13.47 -7.82 -0.31
C ALA A 98 14.41 -8.49 0.69
#